data_fdcb0b1e944b277b335cd80fa296379b
#
_entry.id   fdcb0b1e944b277b335cd80fa296379b
#
_cell.length_a   1.000
_cell.length_b   1.000
_cell.length_c   1.000
_cell.angle_alpha   90.00
_cell.angle_beta   90.00
_cell.angle_gamma   90.00
#
_symmetry.space_group_name_H-M   'P 1'
#
loop_
_entity.id
_entity.type
_entity.pdbx_description
1 polymer ?
#
loop_
_entity_poly.entity_id
_entity_poly.type
_entity_poly.pdbx_seq_one_letter_code
_entity_poly.pdbx_strand_id
1 'polypeptide(L)'
;MKQHHLLCSPLLNIALFHKGHAEDVCAHHLVVLHTVHPKHDCTDSELSAISKKLHALGVKKCIITGCPKGDTFLNYISDSSGNVDTVSTKKAGPGYPGTGDIFVSIVSALTLRGFSLQECTTQAAHFIASCISYSQSLSDDTLQGVIFEPLLSDLVTL
;
A
#
# COMPACT_ATOMS: atom_id res chain seq x y z
N MET A 1 16.15 -7.52 -26.73
CA MET A 1 14.93 -7.78 -25.94
C MET A 1 15.30 -8.65 -24.74
N LYS A 2 15.56 -8.05 -23.57
CA LYS A 2 15.76 -8.81 -22.32
C LYS A 2 14.42 -8.75 -21.56
N GLN A 3 13.75 -9.89 -21.51
CA GLN A 3 12.50 -10.04 -20.74
C GLN A 3 12.78 -9.81 -19.26
N HIS A 4 12.05 -8.86 -18.68
CA HIS A 4 12.09 -8.55 -17.26
C HIS A 4 11.37 -9.66 -16.46
N HIS A 5 12.09 -10.72 -16.12
CA HIS A 5 11.62 -11.81 -15.23
C HIS A 5 11.70 -11.45 -13.74
N LEU A 6 11.43 -10.20 -13.34
CA LEU A 6 11.73 -9.73 -11.99
C LEU A 6 10.51 -9.57 -11.08
N LEU A 7 9.30 -9.87 -11.57
CA LEU A 7 8.05 -9.65 -10.84
C LEU A 7 7.14 -10.88 -10.75
N CYS A 8 7.66 -12.08 -11.00
CA CYS A 8 6.94 -13.33 -10.76
C CYS A 8 7.23 -13.92 -9.38
N SER A 9 7.00 -13.17 -8.33
CA SER A 9 6.62 -13.76 -7.05
C SER A 9 5.09 -13.77 -7.01
N PRO A 10 4.40 -14.90 -6.76
CA PRO A 10 2.95 -14.97 -6.70
C PRO A 10 2.34 -14.20 -5.51
N LEU A 11 3.12 -13.35 -4.89
CA LEU A 11 2.84 -12.66 -3.64
C LEU A 11 2.69 -11.14 -3.80
N LEU A 12 2.68 -10.59 -5.03
CA LEU A 12 2.78 -9.15 -5.21
C LEU A 12 1.75 -8.62 -6.20
N ASN A 13 0.78 -7.83 -5.73
CA ASN A 13 -0.08 -7.00 -6.56
C ASN A 13 0.57 -5.63 -6.73
N ILE A 14 0.68 -5.16 -7.97
CA ILE A 14 1.26 -3.86 -8.31
C ILE A 14 0.17 -2.93 -8.79
N ALA A 15 0.00 -1.80 -8.13
CA ALA A 15 -0.76 -0.69 -8.66
C ALA A 15 0.18 0.44 -9.08
N LEU A 16 0.12 0.82 -10.35
CA LEU A 16 0.92 1.88 -10.95
C LEU A 16 0.08 3.13 -11.08
N PHE A 17 0.54 4.25 -10.51
CA PHE A 17 -0.10 5.55 -10.66
C PHE A 17 0.74 6.47 -11.52
N HIS A 18 0.09 7.09 -12.51
CA HIS A 18 0.67 8.07 -13.40
C HIS A 18 -0.04 9.40 -13.23
N LYS A 19 0.73 10.46 -12.91
CA LYS A 19 0.26 11.85 -12.89
C LYS A 19 0.97 12.61 -14.01
N GLY A 20 0.30 12.84 -15.14
CA GLY A 20 0.84 13.66 -16.24
C GLY A 20 0.41 13.18 -17.64
N HIS A 21 0.66 14.02 -18.65
CA HIS A 21 0.46 13.67 -20.06
C HIS A 21 1.47 12.59 -20.51
N ALA A 22 1.11 11.83 -21.55
CA ALA A 22 1.83 10.65 -22.02
C ALA A 22 3.32 10.87 -22.39
N GLU A 23 3.77 12.10 -22.52
CA GLU A 23 5.15 12.45 -22.86
C GLU A 23 6.08 12.57 -21.64
N ASP A 24 5.51 12.69 -20.39
CA ASP A 24 6.26 12.78 -19.13
C ASP A 24 6.28 11.46 -18.34
N VAL A 25 6.13 10.34 -19.02
CA VAL A 25 5.95 8.99 -18.44
C VAL A 25 7.08 8.59 -17.47
N CYS A 26 8.25 9.21 -17.53
CA CYS A 26 9.40 8.83 -16.71
C CYS A 26 9.57 9.61 -15.40
N ALA A 27 8.83 10.70 -15.15
CA ALA A 27 9.22 11.65 -14.10
C ALA A 27 8.56 11.43 -12.72
N HIS A 28 7.37 10.81 -12.63
CA HIS A 28 6.60 10.76 -11.37
C HIS A 28 5.86 9.45 -11.11
N HIS A 29 6.54 8.30 -11.20
CA HIS A 29 5.90 7.03 -10.91
C HIS A 29 5.86 6.77 -9.40
N LEU A 30 4.66 6.70 -8.84
CA LEU A 30 4.39 6.08 -7.56
C LEU A 30 3.98 4.63 -7.82
N VAL A 31 4.68 3.70 -7.17
CA VAL A 31 4.33 2.28 -7.16
C VAL A 31 3.87 1.89 -5.77
N VAL A 32 2.70 1.29 -5.68
CA VAL A 32 2.22 0.67 -4.45
C VAL A 32 2.28 -0.84 -4.63
N LEU A 33 3.06 -1.50 -3.77
CA LEU A 33 3.16 -2.95 -3.71
C LEU A 33 2.41 -3.45 -2.49
N HIS A 34 1.49 -4.38 -2.68
CA HIS A 34 0.83 -5.06 -1.58
C HIS A 34 1.43 -6.45 -1.38
N THR A 35 1.88 -6.77 -0.15
CA THR A 35 2.36 -8.10 0.17
C THR A 35 1.16 -9.02 0.39
N VAL A 36 1.06 -10.08 -0.41
CA VAL A 36 -0.02 -11.05 -0.32
C VAL A 36 0.45 -12.23 0.53
N HIS A 37 -0.07 -12.33 1.75
CA HIS A 37 0.16 -13.46 2.68
C HIS A 37 1.64 -13.86 2.86
N PRO A 38 2.53 -12.96 3.31
CA PRO A 38 3.90 -13.36 3.62
C PRO A 38 3.87 -14.40 4.75
N LYS A 39 4.66 -15.46 4.60
CA LYS A 39 4.73 -16.57 5.56
C LYS A 39 5.50 -16.22 6.84
N HIS A 40 6.17 -15.07 6.85
CA HIS A 40 7.00 -14.59 7.95
C HIS A 40 6.92 -13.05 8.04
N ASP A 41 7.36 -12.51 9.15
CA ASP A 41 7.50 -11.06 9.32
C ASP A 41 8.49 -10.49 8.31
N CYS A 42 8.15 -9.34 7.72
CA CYS A 42 9.03 -8.65 6.79
C CYS A 42 10.20 -8.00 7.54
N THR A 43 11.41 -8.19 7.06
CA THR A 43 12.60 -7.52 7.58
C THR A 43 12.86 -6.20 6.88
N ASP A 44 13.46 -5.23 7.58
CA ASP A 44 13.81 -3.94 6.99
C ASP A 44 14.81 -4.09 5.83
N SER A 45 15.67 -5.12 5.87
CA SER A 45 16.60 -5.44 4.78
C SER A 45 15.90 -5.92 3.52
N GLU A 46 14.84 -6.75 3.64
CA GLU A 46 14.04 -7.21 2.50
C GLU A 46 13.29 -6.04 1.86
N LEU A 47 12.64 -5.20 2.67
CA LEU A 47 11.91 -4.02 2.18
C LEU A 47 12.85 -3.04 1.48
N SER A 48 14.02 -2.76 2.06
CA SER A 48 15.06 -1.94 1.44
C SER A 48 15.57 -2.52 0.13
N ALA A 49 15.78 -3.84 0.05
CA ALA A 49 16.24 -4.50 -1.17
C ALA A 49 15.20 -4.43 -2.30
N ILE A 50 13.90 -4.61 -1.98
CA ILE A 50 12.81 -4.47 -2.95
C ILE A 50 12.73 -3.04 -3.46
N SER A 51 12.73 -2.07 -2.54
CA SER A 51 12.65 -0.65 -2.85
C SER A 51 13.80 -0.19 -3.76
N LYS A 52 15.04 -0.58 -3.45
CA LYS A 52 16.21 -0.29 -4.28
C LYS A 52 16.09 -0.84 -5.70
N LYS A 53 15.55 -2.07 -5.86
CA LYS A 53 15.29 -2.65 -7.18
C LYS A 53 14.26 -1.83 -7.97
N LEU A 54 13.19 -1.38 -7.33
CA LEU A 54 12.18 -0.53 -7.95
C LEU A 54 12.78 0.82 -8.39
N HIS A 55 13.56 1.46 -7.53
CA HIS A 55 14.23 2.73 -7.87
C HIS A 55 15.23 2.56 -9.02
N ALA A 56 15.95 1.43 -9.08
CA ALA A 56 16.82 1.10 -10.21
C ALA A 56 16.06 0.91 -11.53
N LEU A 57 14.76 0.57 -11.49
CA LEU A 57 13.88 0.51 -12.67
C LEU A 57 13.27 1.88 -13.04
N GLY A 58 13.62 2.96 -12.32
CA GLY A 58 13.14 4.31 -12.58
C GLY A 58 11.95 4.77 -11.74
N VAL A 59 11.46 3.94 -10.82
CA VAL A 59 10.38 4.33 -9.89
C VAL A 59 10.88 5.45 -8.98
N LYS A 60 10.16 6.56 -8.90
CA LYS A 60 10.54 7.72 -8.08
C LYS A 60 10.11 7.58 -6.63
N LYS A 61 8.93 7.02 -6.39
CA LYS A 61 8.36 6.82 -5.06
C LYS A 61 7.71 5.44 -4.98
N CYS A 62 7.89 4.75 -3.87
CA CYS A 62 7.20 3.48 -3.66
C CYS A 62 6.65 3.36 -2.23
N ILE A 63 5.54 2.63 -2.12
CA ILE A 63 4.96 2.16 -0.87
C ILE A 63 4.91 0.64 -0.94
N ILE A 64 5.45 -0.05 0.06
CA ILE A 64 5.28 -1.49 0.24
C ILE A 64 4.36 -1.65 1.44
N THR A 65 3.11 -2.09 1.21
CA THR A 65 2.05 -2.14 2.23
C THR A 65 1.71 -3.57 2.63
N GLY A 66 1.09 -3.72 3.80
CA GLY A 66 0.64 -5.01 4.31
C GLY A 66 1.76 -5.92 4.83
N CYS A 67 2.91 -5.37 5.18
CA CYS A 67 4.05 -6.13 5.69
C CYS A 67 3.83 -6.52 7.15
N PRO A 68 3.68 -7.82 7.52
CA PRO A 68 3.55 -8.22 8.91
C PRO A 68 4.82 -7.91 9.68
N LYS A 69 4.63 -7.41 10.91
CA LYS A 69 5.72 -7.20 11.88
C LYS A 69 5.15 -7.37 13.30
N GLY A 70 5.23 -8.58 13.84
CA GLY A 70 4.59 -8.93 15.10
C GLY A 70 3.07 -8.68 15.08
N ASP A 71 2.57 -7.86 16.01
CA ASP A 71 1.15 -7.51 16.14
C ASP A 71 0.72 -6.34 15.24
N THR A 72 1.60 -5.89 14.36
CA THR A 72 1.33 -4.75 13.45
C THR A 72 1.48 -5.14 12.00
N PHE A 73 0.91 -4.31 11.13
CA PHE A 73 1.31 -4.19 9.73
C PHE A 73 2.18 -2.96 9.56
N LEU A 74 3.32 -3.13 8.90
CA LEU A 74 4.21 -2.06 8.51
C LEU A 74 3.93 -1.67 7.07
N ASN A 75 3.89 -0.37 6.80
CA ASN A 75 3.90 0.20 5.47
C ASN A 75 5.22 0.94 5.30
N TYR A 76 6.03 0.49 4.35
CA TYR A 76 7.35 1.03 4.06
C TYR A 76 7.26 1.98 2.88
N ILE A 77 7.73 3.20 3.05
CA ILE A 77 7.69 4.27 2.06
C ILE A 77 9.12 4.63 1.70
N SER A 78 9.42 4.77 0.42
CA SER A 78 10.74 5.25 0.00
C SER A 78 10.69 6.08 -1.27
N ASP A 79 11.71 6.90 -1.48
CA ASP A 79 11.92 7.66 -2.70
C ASP A 79 13.28 7.34 -3.35
N SER A 80 13.46 7.78 -4.60
CA SER A 80 14.69 7.57 -5.37
C SER A 80 15.89 8.39 -4.86
N SER A 81 15.67 9.32 -3.90
CA SER A 81 16.73 10.09 -3.22
C SER A 81 17.28 9.33 -2.01
N GLY A 82 16.68 8.21 -1.63
CA GLY A 82 17.10 7.38 -0.51
C GLY A 82 16.39 7.71 0.80
N ASN A 83 15.39 8.59 0.80
CA ASN A 83 14.56 8.84 1.97
C ASN A 83 13.65 7.63 2.22
N VAL A 84 13.49 7.29 3.50
CA VAL A 84 12.66 6.18 3.97
C VAL A 84 11.81 6.63 5.13
N ASP A 85 10.51 6.35 5.04
CA ASP A 85 9.54 6.51 6.11
C ASP A 85 8.79 5.21 6.37
N THR A 86 8.22 5.06 7.54
CA THR A 86 7.40 3.90 7.90
C THR A 86 6.13 4.32 8.62
N VAL A 87 5.03 3.61 8.33
CA VAL A 87 3.76 3.75 9.03
C VAL A 87 3.35 2.38 9.55
N SER A 88 3.16 2.25 10.86
CA SER A 88 2.72 1.01 11.51
C SER A 88 1.30 1.12 12.00
N THR A 89 0.49 0.08 11.75
CA THR A 89 -0.90 -0.01 12.20
C THR A 89 -1.12 -1.35 12.88
N LYS A 90 -1.82 -1.36 14.02
CA LYS A 90 -2.19 -2.64 14.68
C LYS A 90 -3.00 -3.52 13.73
N LYS A 91 -2.79 -4.82 13.82
CA LYS A 91 -3.63 -5.80 13.15
C LYS A 91 -5.04 -5.71 13.73
N ALA A 92 -5.99 -5.28 12.92
CA ALA A 92 -7.37 -5.07 13.32
C ALA A 92 -8.21 -6.37 13.25
N GLY A 93 -7.67 -7.41 12.60
CA GLY A 93 -8.38 -8.69 12.44
C GLY A 93 -7.80 -9.55 11.31
N PRO A 94 -8.59 -10.50 10.78
CA PRO A 94 -8.18 -11.33 9.67
C PRO A 94 -8.05 -10.50 8.38
N GLY A 95 -7.40 -11.08 7.37
CA GLY A 95 -7.34 -10.46 6.04
C GLY A 95 -8.70 -10.51 5.35
N TYR A 96 -9.07 -9.41 4.71
CA TYR A 96 -10.26 -9.29 3.88
C TYR A 96 -9.87 -9.01 2.42
N PRO A 97 -10.51 -9.66 1.44
CA PRO A 97 -10.37 -9.27 0.03
C PRO A 97 -10.74 -7.80 -0.19
N GLY A 98 -10.05 -7.13 -1.12
CA GLY A 98 -10.32 -5.74 -1.49
C GLY A 98 -9.63 -4.67 -0.65
N THR A 99 -9.03 -5.01 0.50
CA THR A 99 -8.32 -4.02 1.34
C THR A 99 -7.16 -3.36 0.60
N GLY A 100 -6.45 -4.08 -0.26
CA GLY A 100 -5.38 -3.53 -1.08
C GLY A 100 -5.89 -2.50 -2.09
N ASP A 101 -7.03 -2.77 -2.73
CA ASP A 101 -7.64 -1.86 -3.72
C ASP A 101 -8.13 -0.57 -3.05
N ILE A 102 -8.74 -0.68 -1.86
CA ILE A 102 -9.14 0.48 -1.05
C ILE A 102 -7.93 1.31 -0.66
N PHE A 103 -6.86 0.67 -0.17
CA PHE A 103 -5.61 1.34 0.20
C PHE A 103 -5.08 2.18 -0.97
N VAL A 104 -4.94 1.55 -2.12
CA VAL A 104 -4.43 2.17 -3.34
C VAL A 104 -5.33 3.33 -3.78
N SER A 105 -6.65 3.18 -3.71
CA SER A 105 -7.61 4.22 -4.09
C SER A 105 -7.47 5.45 -3.20
N ILE A 106 -7.36 5.27 -1.88
CA ILE A 106 -7.19 6.37 -0.92
C ILE A 106 -5.84 7.08 -1.14
N VAL A 107 -4.75 6.32 -1.23
CA VAL A 107 -3.41 6.89 -1.48
C VAL A 107 -3.40 7.71 -2.77
N SER A 108 -4.05 7.21 -3.83
CA SER A 108 -4.13 7.93 -5.10
C SER A 108 -4.88 9.25 -4.97
N ALA A 109 -6.08 9.20 -4.38
CA ALA A 109 -6.93 10.38 -4.22
C ALA A 109 -6.23 11.46 -3.39
N LEU A 110 -5.60 11.10 -2.27
CA LEU A 110 -4.90 12.03 -1.39
C LEU A 110 -3.61 12.58 -2.03
N THR A 111 -2.87 11.74 -2.77
CA THR A 111 -1.68 12.19 -3.52
C THR A 111 -2.07 13.23 -4.58
N LEU A 112 -3.19 13.05 -5.28
CA LEU A 112 -3.70 14.03 -6.25
C LEU A 112 -4.11 15.35 -5.59
N ARG A 113 -4.54 15.32 -4.32
CA ARG A 113 -4.85 16.50 -3.51
C ARG A 113 -3.61 17.19 -2.94
N GLY A 114 -2.42 16.61 -3.10
CA GLY A 114 -1.14 17.20 -2.68
C GLY A 114 -0.64 16.77 -1.31
N PHE A 115 -1.27 15.80 -0.64
CA PHE A 115 -0.79 15.26 0.63
C PHE A 115 0.54 14.50 0.45
N SER A 116 1.36 14.47 1.48
CA SER A 116 2.59 13.68 1.52
C SER A 116 2.26 12.18 1.49
N LEU A 117 3.20 11.35 1.01
CA LEU A 117 2.99 9.90 1.00
C LEU A 117 2.81 9.33 2.41
N GLN A 118 3.45 9.90 3.41
CA GLN A 118 3.30 9.49 4.80
C GLN A 118 1.86 9.74 5.29
N GLU A 119 1.31 10.93 5.03
CA GLU A 119 -0.08 11.26 5.37
C GLU A 119 -1.05 10.35 4.62
N CYS A 120 -0.88 10.18 3.31
CA CYS A 120 -1.71 9.29 2.48
C CYS A 120 -1.71 7.86 3.03
N THR A 121 -0.52 7.33 3.35
CA THR A 121 -0.35 5.97 3.87
C THR A 121 -0.97 5.82 5.25
N THR A 122 -0.80 6.80 6.12
CA THR A 122 -1.39 6.81 7.46
C THR A 122 -2.91 6.77 7.40
N GLN A 123 -3.52 7.64 6.60
CA GLN A 123 -4.97 7.71 6.43
C GLN A 123 -5.54 6.41 5.84
N ALA A 124 -4.92 5.89 4.79
CA ALA A 124 -5.34 4.64 4.16
C ALA A 124 -5.26 3.46 5.14
N ALA A 125 -4.16 3.34 5.90
CA ALA A 125 -3.96 2.24 6.84
C ALA A 125 -4.96 2.31 8.01
N HIS A 126 -5.23 3.49 8.56
CA HIS A 126 -6.21 3.68 9.63
C HIS A 126 -7.64 3.40 9.15
N PHE A 127 -8.00 3.91 7.98
CA PHE A 127 -9.32 3.67 7.40
C PHE A 127 -9.59 2.16 7.21
N ILE A 128 -8.62 1.43 6.65
CA ILE A 128 -8.74 -0.02 6.47
C ILE A 128 -8.85 -0.74 7.81
N ALA A 129 -8.08 -0.35 8.81
CA ALA A 129 -8.19 -0.94 10.15
C ALA A 129 -9.59 -0.73 10.75
N SER A 130 -10.18 0.45 10.59
CA SER A 130 -11.56 0.75 11.00
C SER A 130 -12.57 -0.10 10.24
N CYS A 131 -12.42 -0.25 8.91
CA CYS A 131 -13.29 -1.08 8.08
C CYS A 131 -13.22 -2.56 8.50
N ILE A 132 -12.03 -3.09 8.78
CA ILE A 132 -11.85 -4.47 9.26
C ILE A 132 -12.56 -4.65 10.60
N SER A 133 -12.34 -3.75 11.57
CA SER A 133 -12.99 -3.81 12.88
C SER A 133 -14.51 -3.74 12.75
N TYR A 134 -15.03 -2.87 11.89
CA TYR A 134 -16.46 -2.76 11.62
C TYR A 134 -17.02 -4.04 10.98
N SER A 135 -16.36 -4.57 9.97
CA SER A 135 -16.78 -5.81 9.29
C SER A 135 -16.86 -6.98 10.26
N GLN A 136 -15.86 -7.13 11.14
CA GLN A 136 -15.85 -8.17 12.17
C GLN A 136 -16.99 -8.04 13.17
N SER A 137 -17.43 -6.81 13.48
CA SER A 137 -18.56 -6.60 14.38
C SER A 137 -19.90 -7.06 13.82
N LEU A 138 -19.98 -7.24 12.50
CA LEU A 138 -21.19 -7.65 11.77
C LEU A 138 -21.20 -9.14 11.40
N SER A 139 -20.04 -9.69 11.04
CA SER A 139 -19.92 -11.08 10.59
C SER A 139 -18.49 -11.59 10.68
N ASP A 140 -18.34 -12.89 10.96
CA ASP A 140 -17.05 -13.58 10.89
C ASP A 140 -16.70 -14.04 9.45
N ASP A 141 -17.60 -13.86 8.48
CA ASP A 141 -17.37 -14.22 7.08
C ASP A 141 -16.50 -13.17 6.39
N THR A 142 -15.26 -13.56 6.08
CA THR A 142 -14.30 -12.70 5.40
C THR A 142 -14.36 -12.78 3.88
N LEU A 143 -15.11 -13.73 3.30
CA LEU A 143 -15.09 -14.01 1.86
C LEU A 143 -15.80 -12.92 1.03
N GLN A 144 -16.73 -12.20 1.63
CA GLN A 144 -17.49 -11.14 0.96
C GLN A 144 -16.73 -9.81 0.84
N GLY A 145 -15.49 -9.76 1.33
CA GLY A 145 -14.69 -8.53 1.36
C GLY A 145 -14.97 -7.67 2.60
N VAL A 146 -14.23 -6.57 2.71
CA VAL A 146 -14.38 -5.63 3.81
C VAL A 146 -15.54 -4.66 3.55
N ILE A 147 -16.35 -4.40 4.56
CA ILE A 147 -17.45 -3.42 4.49
C ILE A 147 -16.87 -2.04 4.79
N PHE A 148 -16.92 -1.12 3.85
CA PHE A 148 -16.30 0.21 3.95
C PHE A 148 -17.28 1.37 3.71
N GLU A 149 -18.40 1.13 3.03
CA GLU A 149 -19.33 2.18 2.61
C GLU A 149 -19.86 3.03 3.77
N PRO A 150 -20.24 2.46 4.94
CA PRO A 150 -20.71 3.27 6.08
C PRO A 150 -19.65 4.19 6.67
N LEU A 151 -18.37 3.91 6.41
CA LEU A 151 -17.23 4.66 6.97
C LEU A 151 -16.67 5.70 5.99
N LEU A 152 -17.21 5.81 4.76
CA LEU A 152 -16.71 6.76 3.75
C LEU A 152 -16.73 8.22 4.21
N SER A 153 -17.64 8.58 5.11
CA SER A 153 -17.69 9.93 5.69
C SER A 153 -16.39 10.31 6.42
N ASP A 154 -15.68 9.34 6.98
CA ASP A 154 -14.44 9.57 7.71
C ASP A 154 -13.29 10.04 6.79
N LEU A 155 -13.39 9.75 5.50
CA LEU A 155 -12.43 10.21 4.48
C LEU A 155 -12.76 11.61 3.93
N VAL A 156 -13.99 12.07 4.08
CA VAL A 156 -14.45 13.37 3.50
C VAL A 156 -14.04 14.56 4.38
N THR A 157 -13.75 14.33 5.64
CA THR A 157 -13.35 15.35 6.62
C THR A 157 -11.87 15.73 6.59
N LEU A 158 -11.14 15.26 5.58
CA LEU A 158 -9.70 15.50 5.36
C LEU A 158 -9.45 16.67 4.33
#